data_afb5e827a5f3e1d8f978d6a754f3cefe
#
_entry.id   afb5e827a5f3e1d8f978d6a754f3cefe
#
_cell.length_a   1.000
_cell.length_b   1.000
_cell.length_c   1.000
_cell.angle_alpha   90.00
_cell.angle_beta   90.00
_cell.angle_gamma   90.00
#
_symmetry.space_group_name_H-M   'P 1'
#
loop_
_entity.id
_entity.type
_entity.pdbx_description
1 polymer ?
#
loop_
_entity_poly.entity_id
_entity_poly.type
_entity_poly.pdbx_seq_one_letter_code
_entity_poly.pdbx_strand_id
1 'polypeptide(L)'
;VRGSVALDGCLRNQYCMDERDGILRVVTGTEKGRYPAAALVGQNNAGFVSSLNANLYCVSLAADGWQVVGQDIGFAPDGETLQSVRFNGQYAYVCTAVTVTLNDPVYFFDLSDPARIVRKDTGTIPGFSHSLVQLPDGNLLGLGVGETGSTFKAEVYAESAVGVTSVCTWTRSGTRFSQNYKAYLIDREAGLFGVPLYETYVLLHYDGHSLTSVLEADIPSPSPISPDSDFVRAFLADGWLYILSGDSLIVRVVGA
;
A
#
# COMPACT_ATOMS: atom_id res chain seq x y z
N VAL A 1 -7.50 23.49 18.74
CA VAL A 1 -8.34 22.48 18.06
C VAL A 1 -9.46 23.25 17.36
N ARG A 2 -9.57 23.08 16.04
CA ARG A 2 -10.64 23.75 15.25
C ARG A 2 -11.91 22.89 15.15
N GLY A 3 -11.76 21.58 15.31
CA GLY A 3 -12.87 20.63 15.27
C GLY A 3 -12.39 19.22 15.59
N SER A 4 -13.33 18.31 15.78
CA SER A 4 -13.10 16.88 15.91
C SER A 4 -14.32 16.11 15.42
N VAL A 5 -14.07 14.93 14.87
CA VAL A 5 -15.10 13.98 14.45
C VAL A 5 -14.62 12.57 14.80
N ALA A 6 -15.52 11.73 15.29
CA ALA A 6 -15.22 10.34 15.56
C ALA A 6 -15.45 9.51 14.29
N LEU A 7 -14.46 8.68 13.93
CA LEU A 7 -14.51 7.73 12.83
C LEU A 7 -14.22 6.33 13.38
N ASP A 8 -14.83 5.31 12.81
CA ASP A 8 -14.57 3.92 13.21
C ASP A 8 -13.31 3.39 12.51
N GLY A 9 -12.47 2.67 13.25
CA GLY A 9 -11.24 2.06 12.74
C GLY A 9 -9.97 2.83 13.05
N CYS A 10 -8.85 2.36 12.51
CA CYS A 10 -7.52 2.90 12.71
C CYS A 10 -6.84 3.22 11.38
N LEU A 11 -6.00 4.25 11.37
CA LEU A 11 -5.13 4.56 10.24
C LEU A 11 -3.97 3.54 10.20
N ARG A 12 -3.70 2.98 9.03
CA ARG A 12 -2.52 2.14 8.82
C ARG A 12 -1.23 2.97 8.77
N ASN A 13 -1.28 4.11 8.08
CA ASN A 13 -0.16 5.03 7.93
C ASN A 13 -0.68 6.41 7.46
N GLN A 14 0.24 7.35 7.22
CA GLN A 14 -0.08 8.71 6.79
C GLN A 14 -0.78 8.82 5.43
N TYR A 15 -0.62 7.84 4.54
CA TYR A 15 -1.25 7.84 3.23
C TYR A 15 -2.74 7.50 3.26
N CYS A 16 -3.23 7.07 4.44
CA CYS A 16 -4.66 6.82 4.66
C CYS A 16 -5.47 8.11 4.84
N MET A 17 -4.84 9.26 4.80
CA MET A 17 -5.50 10.57 4.88
C MET A 17 -5.00 11.50 3.80
N ASP A 18 -5.91 12.31 3.30
CA ASP A 18 -5.64 13.38 2.35
C ASP A 18 -6.65 14.52 2.54
N GLU A 19 -6.28 15.74 2.23
CA GLU A 19 -7.18 16.89 2.26
C GLU A 19 -7.26 17.52 0.85
N ARG A 20 -8.49 17.77 0.41
CA ARG A 20 -8.74 18.46 -0.85
C ARG A 20 -9.99 19.33 -0.74
N ASP A 21 -9.84 20.59 -1.09
CA ASP A 21 -10.93 21.56 -1.20
C ASP A 21 -11.79 21.65 0.08
N GLY A 22 -11.15 21.57 1.28
CA GLY A 22 -11.83 21.62 2.56
C GLY A 22 -12.48 20.29 2.98
N ILE A 23 -12.24 19.22 2.23
CA ILE A 23 -12.70 17.87 2.56
C ILE A 23 -11.51 17.00 2.98
N LEU A 24 -11.52 16.54 4.23
CA LEU A 24 -10.61 15.51 4.68
C LEU A 24 -11.15 14.14 4.25
N ARG A 25 -10.33 13.42 3.48
CA ARG A 25 -10.63 12.06 3.00
C ARG A 25 -9.82 11.08 3.84
N VAL A 26 -10.47 10.08 4.39
CA VAL A 26 -9.87 9.16 5.36
C VAL A 26 -10.26 7.73 5.04
N VAL A 27 -9.28 6.84 4.95
CA VAL A 27 -9.50 5.40 4.89
C VAL A 27 -9.00 4.77 6.18
N THR A 28 -9.85 3.99 6.83
CA THR A 28 -9.50 3.27 8.06
C THR A 28 -9.63 1.76 7.86
N GLY A 29 -8.74 1.01 8.52
CA GLY A 29 -8.92 -0.42 8.72
C GLY A 29 -9.67 -0.67 10.02
N THR A 30 -10.66 -1.56 9.99
CA THR A 30 -11.36 -2.01 11.21
C THR A 30 -10.94 -3.42 11.56
N GLU A 31 -10.64 -3.62 12.83
CA GLU A 31 -10.44 -4.94 13.41
C GLU A 31 -11.38 -5.07 14.60
N LYS A 32 -12.46 -5.82 14.42
CA LYS A 32 -13.39 -6.14 15.50
C LYS A 32 -13.16 -7.59 15.90
N GLY A 33 -12.49 -7.76 17.04
CA GLY A 33 -12.21 -9.07 17.58
C GLY A 33 -13.07 -9.40 18.80
N ARG A 34 -13.54 -10.63 18.87
CA ARG A 34 -14.21 -11.17 20.06
C ARG A 34 -13.80 -12.61 20.30
N TYR A 35 -13.65 -12.96 21.56
CA TYR A 35 -13.66 -14.36 21.94
C TYR A 35 -15.12 -14.83 21.99
N PRO A 36 -15.47 -15.94 21.30
CA PRO A 36 -16.79 -16.53 21.47
C PRO A 36 -17.07 -16.83 22.95
N ALA A 37 -18.33 -16.70 23.37
CA ALA A 37 -18.70 -16.94 24.77
C ALA A 37 -18.26 -18.32 25.28
N ALA A 38 -18.14 -19.33 24.40
CA ALA A 38 -17.61 -20.64 24.69
C ALA A 38 -16.11 -20.63 25.09
N ALA A 39 -15.32 -19.65 24.64
CA ALA A 39 -13.93 -19.51 25.04
C ALA A 39 -13.79 -19.05 26.49
N LEU A 40 -14.78 -18.33 27.01
CA LEU A 40 -14.82 -17.87 28.39
C LEU A 40 -15.17 -18.99 29.40
N VAL A 41 -15.59 -20.16 28.92
CA VAL A 41 -16.04 -21.30 29.73
C VAL A 41 -15.05 -22.48 29.66
N GLY A 42 -13.82 -22.25 29.18
CA GLY A 42 -12.74 -23.25 29.25
C GLY A 42 -12.76 -24.34 28.19
N GLN A 43 -13.48 -24.14 27.09
CA GLN A 43 -13.38 -25.04 25.92
C GLN A 43 -12.20 -24.62 25.03
N ASN A 44 -11.19 -25.49 24.94
CA ASN A 44 -9.88 -25.24 24.33
C ASN A 44 -9.84 -25.01 22.79
N ASN A 45 -10.98 -24.89 22.11
CA ASN A 45 -11.06 -24.76 20.64
C ASN A 45 -11.84 -23.54 20.15
N ALA A 46 -12.18 -22.61 21.01
CA ALA A 46 -12.85 -21.39 20.58
C ALA A 46 -11.80 -20.34 20.18
N GLY A 47 -11.43 -20.31 18.91
CA GLY A 47 -10.52 -19.31 18.35
C GLY A 47 -11.07 -17.89 18.49
N PHE A 48 -10.18 -16.92 18.50
CA PHE A 48 -10.52 -15.51 18.38
C PHE A 48 -11.20 -15.27 17.02
N VAL A 49 -12.39 -14.69 17.04
CA VAL A 49 -13.11 -14.29 15.81
C VAL A 49 -12.85 -12.81 15.60
N SER A 50 -12.10 -12.47 14.57
CA SER A 50 -11.92 -11.10 14.12
C SER A 50 -12.75 -10.84 12.87
N SER A 51 -13.46 -9.74 12.83
CA SER A 51 -13.97 -9.21 11.57
C SER A 51 -13.02 -8.08 11.15
N LEU A 52 -12.40 -8.27 10.00
CA LEU A 52 -11.47 -7.32 9.40
C LEU A 52 -12.19 -6.68 8.23
N ASN A 53 -12.09 -5.38 8.11
CA ASN A 53 -12.73 -4.63 7.03
C ASN A 53 -12.06 -3.26 6.85
N ALA A 54 -12.54 -2.47 5.91
CA ALA A 54 -12.08 -1.11 5.67
C ALA A 54 -13.26 -0.15 5.46
N ASN A 55 -13.06 1.11 5.85
CA ASN A 55 -14.04 2.19 5.69
C ASN A 55 -13.39 3.38 4.98
N LEU A 56 -14.17 4.09 4.19
CA LEU A 56 -13.82 5.36 3.59
C LEU A 56 -14.77 6.46 4.10
N TYR A 57 -14.20 7.59 4.47
CA TYR A 57 -14.93 8.77 4.95
C TYR A 57 -14.50 10.01 4.19
N CYS A 58 -15.48 10.88 3.89
CA CYS A 58 -15.28 12.26 3.50
C CYS A 58 -15.81 13.17 4.61
N VAL A 59 -14.95 14.01 5.16
CA VAL A 59 -15.27 14.89 6.30
C VAL A 59 -15.13 16.34 5.85
N SER A 60 -16.20 17.12 5.95
CA SER A 60 -16.14 18.57 5.74
C SER A 60 -15.42 19.23 6.91
N LEU A 61 -14.46 20.10 6.60
CA LEU A 61 -13.67 20.88 7.57
C LEU A 61 -14.23 22.31 7.72
N ALA A 62 -15.53 22.47 7.66
CA ALA A 62 -16.18 23.77 7.78
C ALA A 62 -15.91 24.45 9.13
N ALA A 63 -15.99 25.79 9.16
CA ALA A 63 -15.67 26.57 10.35
C ALA A 63 -16.66 26.39 11.50
N ASP A 64 -17.89 25.98 11.20
CA ASP A 64 -18.99 25.72 12.14
C ASP A 64 -18.98 24.31 12.74
N GLY A 65 -18.04 23.47 12.29
CA GLY A 65 -17.85 22.11 12.80
C GLY A 65 -17.42 21.13 11.71
N TRP A 66 -16.78 20.05 12.13
CA TRP A 66 -16.39 18.97 11.23
C TRP A 66 -17.47 17.90 11.19
N GLN A 67 -17.86 17.52 9.99
CA GLN A 67 -18.95 16.57 9.76
C GLN A 67 -18.59 15.56 8.71
N VAL A 68 -18.96 14.29 8.92
CA VAL A 68 -18.92 13.27 7.86
C VAL A 68 -20.01 13.63 6.86
N VAL A 69 -19.60 13.96 5.64
CA VAL A 69 -20.52 14.31 4.54
C VAL A 69 -20.76 13.15 3.60
N GLY A 70 -19.86 12.16 3.57
CA GLY A 70 -20.02 10.92 2.82
C GLY A 70 -19.19 9.81 3.44
N GLN A 71 -19.64 8.57 3.26
CA GLN A 71 -18.93 7.39 3.76
C GLN A 71 -19.29 6.14 2.96
N ASP A 72 -18.33 5.20 2.87
CA ASP A 72 -18.55 3.82 2.45
C ASP A 72 -17.96 2.92 3.55
N ILE A 73 -18.85 2.26 4.30
CA ILE A 73 -18.52 1.51 5.51
C ILE A 73 -18.49 0.02 5.21
N GLY A 74 -17.40 -0.64 5.60
CA GLY A 74 -17.25 -2.07 5.38
C GLY A 74 -17.25 -2.42 3.89
N PHE A 75 -16.53 -1.65 3.09
CA PHE A 75 -16.56 -1.82 1.64
C PHE A 75 -15.82 -3.06 1.15
N ALA A 76 -14.91 -3.61 1.94
CA ALA A 76 -14.22 -4.85 1.63
C ALA A 76 -14.99 -6.07 2.15
N PRO A 77 -14.81 -7.27 1.57
CA PRO A 77 -15.32 -8.50 2.15
C PRO A 77 -14.78 -8.75 3.57
N ASP A 78 -15.56 -9.45 4.38
CA ASP A 78 -15.14 -9.82 5.73
C ASP A 78 -13.84 -10.65 5.71
N GLY A 79 -12.91 -10.26 6.55
CA GLY A 79 -11.60 -10.91 6.67
C GLY A 79 -10.48 -10.23 5.87
N GLU A 80 -10.79 -9.20 5.09
CA GLU A 80 -9.78 -8.41 4.39
C GLU A 80 -9.23 -7.28 5.27
N THR A 81 -7.91 -7.14 5.25
CA THR A 81 -7.20 -6.06 5.94
C THR A 81 -6.79 -4.96 4.97
N LEU A 82 -6.88 -3.72 5.41
CA LEU A 82 -6.36 -2.58 4.67
C LEU A 82 -4.83 -2.72 4.47
N GLN A 83 -4.36 -2.68 3.23
CA GLN A 83 -2.94 -2.80 2.89
C GLN A 83 -2.34 -1.46 2.50
N SER A 84 -2.92 -0.76 1.53
CA SER A 84 -2.44 0.54 1.10
C SER A 84 -3.55 1.45 0.60
N VAL A 85 -3.30 2.74 0.65
CA VAL A 85 -4.19 3.77 0.14
C VAL A 85 -3.40 4.77 -0.69
N ARG A 86 -3.98 5.23 -1.77
CA ARG A 86 -3.48 6.35 -2.56
C ARG A 86 -4.63 7.25 -2.97
N PHE A 87 -4.56 8.51 -2.55
CA PHE A 87 -5.43 9.56 -3.09
C PHE A 87 -4.75 10.23 -4.29
N ASN A 88 -5.53 10.43 -5.34
CA ASN A 88 -5.10 11.09 -6.57
C ASN A 88 -6.21 11.98 -7.12
N GLY A 89 -6.02 13.28 -7.05
CA GLY A 89 -7.05 14.21 -7.48
C GLY A 89 -8.38 13.93 -6.78
N GLN A 90 -9.41 13.64 -7.54
CA GLN A 90 -10.74 13.29 -7.04
C GLN A 90 -10.91 11.79 -6.74
N TYR A 91 -9.87 10.99 -6.92
CA TYR A 91 -9.94 9.54 -6.81
C TYR A 91 -9.22 9.02 -5.57
N ALA A 92 -9.63 7.85 -5.10
CA ALA A 92 -8.91 7.05 -4.13
C ALA A 92 -8.77 5.60 -4.62
N TYR A 93 -7.58 5.05 -4.41
CA TYR A 93 -7.24 3.65 -4.67
C TYR A 93 -6.94 2.99 -3.34
N VAL A 94 -7.60 1.89 -3.06
CA VAL A 94 -7.46 1.18 -1.79
C VAL A 94 -7.20 -0.29 -2.06
N CYS A 95 -6.06 -0.78 -1.59
CA CYS A 95 -5.78 -2.21 -1.59
C CYS A 95 -6.15 -2.80 -0.23
N THR A 96 -6.87 -3.89 -0.26
CA THR A 96 -7.09 -4.76 0.90
C THR A 96 -6.53 -6.15 0.58
N ALA A 97 -6.36 -7.00 1.55
CA ALA A 97 -5.94 -8.37 1.31
C ALA A 97 -6.49 -9.33 2.35
N VAL A 98 -6.82 -10.53 1.90
CA VAL A 98 -6.99 -11.69 2.77
C VAL A 98 -5.63 -12.33 2.97
N THR A 99 -5.13 -12.31 4.19
CA THR A 99 -3.79 -12.83 4.53
C THR A 99 -3.60 -14.32 4.19
N VAL A 100 -4.69 -15.06 4.00
CA VAL A 100 -4.64 -16.51 3.76
C VAL A 100 -4.71 -16.87 2.27
N THR A 101 -5.41 -16.07 1.45
CA THR A 101 -5.64 -16.39 0.02
C THR A 101 -4.78 -15.56 -0.94
N LEU A 102 -4.08 -14.54 -0.45
CA LEU A 102 -3.21 -13.64 -1.22
C LEU A 102 -3.89 -13.05 -2.47
N ASN A 103 -5.19 -12.83 -2.41
CA ASN A 103 -5.94 -12.14 -3.43
C ASN A 103 -6.04 -10.66 -3.07
N ASP A 104 -5.74 -9.80 -4.02
CA ASP A 104 -5.67 -8.35 -3.84
C ASP A 104 -6.77 -7.65 -4.65
N PRO A 105 -7.90 -7.32 -4.05
CA PRO A 105 -8.79 -6.35 -4.66
C PRO A 105 -8.22 -4.94 -4.51
N VAL A 106 -8.05 -4.25 -5.64
CA VAL A 106 -7.83 -2.82 -5.66
C VAL A 106 -9.18 -2.14 -5.84
N TYR A 107 -9.67 -1.48 -4.82
CA TYR A 107 -10.89 -0.68 -4.90
C TYR A 107 -10.58 0.70 -5.44
N PHE A 108 -11.38 1.13 -6.38
CA PHE A 108 -11.34 2.48 -6.93
C PHE A 108 -12.58 3.26 -6.48
N PHE A 109 -12.35 4.45 -5.94
CA PHE A 109 -13.41 5.35 -5.51
C PHE A 109 -13.34 6.67 -6.26
N ASP A 110 -14.46 7.09 -6.82
CA ASP A 110 -14.65 8.46 -7.31
C ASP A 110 -15.24 9.30 -6.16
N LEU A 111 -14.50 10.32 -5.75
CA LEU A 111 -14.80 11.24 -4.66
C LEU A 111 -15.06 12.67 -5.19
N SER A 112 -15.39 12.81 -6.48
CA SER A 112 -15.70 14.11 -7.09
C SER A 112 -16.89 14.81 -6.42
N ASP A 113 -17.86 14.03 -5.95
CA ASP A 113 -18.89 14.46 -5.01
C ASP A 113 -18.64 13.78 -3.65
N PRO A 114 -18.07 14.50 -2.67
CA PRO A 114 -17.76 13.91 -1.37
C PRO A 114 -18.96 13.36 -0.61
N ALA A 115 -20.18 13.84 -0.92
CA ALA A 115 -21.41 13.34 -0.31
C ALA A 115 -21.95 12.07 -1.01
N ARG A 116 -21.45 11.79 -2.22
CA ARG A 116 -21.87 10.66 -3.04
C ARG A 116 -20.68 9.86 -3.54
N ILE A 117 -20.06 9.11 -2.65
CA ILE A 117 -18.94 8.22 -2.98
C ILE A 117 -19.40 7.16 -3.99
N VAL A 118 -18.67 7.04 -5.12
CA VAL A 118 -18.93 6.01 -6.12
C VAL A 118 -17.78 5.03 -6.11
N ARG A 119 -18.06 3.78 -5.72
CA ARG A 119 -17.09 2.67 -5.80
C ARG A 119 -17.24 1.96 -7.13
N LYS A 120 -16.09 1.69 -7.76
CA LYS A 120 -15.98 0.81 -8.91
C LYS A 120 -15.18 -0.42 -8.49
N ASP A 121 -15.69 -1.60 -8.75
CA ASP A 121 -14.94 -2.83 -8.55
C ASP A 121 -13.91 -2.96 -9.67
N THR A 122 -12.65 -3.12 -9.30
CA THR A 122 -11.52 -3.12 -10.25
C THR A 122 -11.03 -4.52 -10.59
N GLY A 123 -11.71 -5.55 -10.08
CA GLY A 123 -11.32 -6.95 -10.25
C GLY A 123 -10.29 -7.41 -9.21
N THR A 124 -10.06 -8.71 -9.17
CA THR A 124 -9.09 -9.35 -8.28
C THR A 124 -7.80 -9.57 -9.05
N ILE A 125 -6.69 -9.03 -8.55
CA ILE A 125 -5.36 -9.23 -9.12
C ILE A 125 -4.58 -10.14 -8.16
N PRO A 126 -3.87 -11.17 -8.65
CA PRO A 126 -3.10 -12.07 -7.79
C PRO A 126 -1.99 -11.34 -7.02
N GLY A 127 -1.90 -11.58 -5.72
CA GLY A 127 -0.97 -10.91 -4.81
C GLY A 127 -1.58 -9.67 -4.15
N PHE A 128 -0.79 -8.84 -3.47
CA PHE A 128 -1.27 -7.58 -2.90
C PHE A 128 -0.18 -6.50 -2.82
N SER A 129 -0.58 -5.24 -2.91
CA SER A 129 0.33 -4.09 -2.91
C SER A 129 0.38 -3.43 -1.53
N HIS A 130 1.57 -3.42 -0.91
CA HIS A 130 1.83 -2.69 0.33
C HIS A 130 2.01 -1.18 0.10
N SER A 131 2.38 -0.80 -1.11
CA SER A 131 2.56 0.60 -1.50
C SER A 131 2.00 0.82 -2.89
N LEU A 132 1.29 1.93 -3.06
CA LEU A 132 0.79 2.41 -4.34
C LEU A 132 1.44 3.75 -4.68
N VAL A 133 1.97 3.87 -5.87
CA VAL A 133 2.64 5.07 -6.38
C VAL A 133 1.98 5.49 -7.68
N GLN A 134 1.52 6.74 -7.74
CA GLN A 134 1.05 7.28 -9.00
C GLN A 134 2.23 7.68 -9.90
N LEU A 135 2.17 7.26 -11.15
CA LEU A 135 3.15 7.56 -12.19
C LEU A 135 2.74 8.81 -12.98
N PRO A 136 3.69 9.50 -13.64
CA PRO A 136 3.39 10.71 -14.43
C PRO A 136 2.42 10.47 -15.59
N ASP A 137 2.40 9.26 -16.15
CA ASP A 137 1.49 8.85 -17.24
C ASP A 137 0.05 8.55 -16.77
N GLY A 138 -0.22 8.71 -15.47
CA GLY A 138 -1.52 8.45 -14.86
C GLY A 138 -1.72 7.02 -14.39
N ASN A 139 -0.81 6.11 -14.70
CA ASN A 139 -0.83 4.73 -14.21
C ASN A 139 -0.47 4.67 -12.72
N LEU A 140 -0.72 3.51 -12.09
CA LEU A 140 -0.34 3.21 -10.71
C LEU A 140 0.69 2.10 -10.67
N LEU A 141 1.76 2.30 -9.93
CA LEU A 141 2.71 1.23 -9.58
C LEU A 141 2.36 0.68 -8.19
N GLY A 142 2.07 -0.60 -8.11
CA GLY A 142 1.94 -1.37 -6.87
C GLY A 142 3.23 -2.12 -6.56
N LEU A 143 3.70 -2.00 -5.32
CA LEU A 143 4.87 -2.72 -4.80
C LEU A 143 4.41 -3.62 -3.64
N GLY A 144 4.60 -4.93 -3.73
CA GLY A 144 4.07 -5.83 -2.71
C GLY A 144 4.37 -7.30 -2.92
N VAL A 145 3.40 -8.13 -2.59
CA VAL A 145 3.47 -9.60 -2.63
C VAL A 145 2.84 -10.12 -3.91
N GLY A 146 3.47 -11.10 -4.55
CA GLY A 146 2.87 -11.87 -5.64
C GLY A 146 1.96 -13.00 -5.11
N GLU A 147 1.59 -13.92 -6.01
CA GLU A 147 0.68 -15.03 -5.71
C GLU A 147 1.14 -15.93 -4.57
N THR A 148 2.43 -16.04 -4.37
CA THR A 148 3.01 -16.75 -3.23
C THR A 148 3.60 -15.76 -2.23
N GLY A 149 3.42 -15.97 -0.94
CA GLY A 149 3.91 -15.06 0.11
C GLY A 149 5.42 -14.79 0.11
N SER A 150 6.20 -15.55 -0.67
CA SER A 150 7.64 -15.39 -0.85
C SER A 150 8.03 -14.76 -2.19
N THR A 151 7.06 -14.24 -2.96
CA THR A 151 7.33 -13.56 -4.24
C THR A 151 7.08 -12.06 -4.05
N PHE A 152 8.09 -11.25 -4.32
CA PHE A 152 7.91 -9.81 -4.49
C PHE A 152 7.31 -9.52 -5.86
N LYS A 153 6.40 -8.57 -5.92
CA LYS A 153 5.75 -8.09 -7.13
C LYS A 153 5.82 -6.57 -7.22
N ALA A 154 6.27 -6.06 -8.36
CA ALA A 154 6.05 -4.70 -8.81
C ALA A 154 5.16 -4.76 -10.04
N GLU A 155 4.01 -4.10 -10.01
CA GLU A 155 3.03 -4.18 -11.09
C GLU A 155 2.49 -2.79 -11.40
N VAL A 156 2.44 -2.46 -12.68
CA VAL A 156 1.85 -1.21 -13.17
C VAL A 156 0.43 -1.48 -13.62
N TYR A 157 -0.48 -0.64 -13.15
CA TYR A 157 -1.91 -0.72 -13.44
C TYR A 157 -2.36 0.52 -14.22
N ALA A 158 -3.12 0.29 -15.27
CA ALA A 158 -3.87 1.34 -15.96
C ALA A 158 -5.33 1.32 -15.54
N GLU A 159 -5.88 2.49 -15.33
CA GLU A 159 -7.31 2.67 -15.08
C GLU A 159 -8.08 2.81 -16.38
N SER A 160 -9.25 2.19 -16.43
CA SER A 160 -10.21 2.34 -17.53
C SER A 160 -11.62 2.55 -17.00
N ALA A 161 -12.56 2.86 -17.89
CA ALA A 161 -13.97 3.00 -17.52
C ALA A 161 -14.59 1.71 -16.95
N VAL A 162 -13.98 0.56 -17.23
CA VAL A 162 -14.46 -0.77 -16.83
C VAL A 162 -13.66 -1.41 -15.70
N GLY A 163 -12.62 -0.75 -15.21
CA GLY A 163 -11.80 -1.25 -14.09
C GLY A 163 -10.30 -0.97 -14.27
N VAL A 164 -9.50 -1.63 -13.47
CA VAL A 164 -8.03 -1.57 -13.49
C VAL A 164 -7.49 -2.77 -14.25
N THR A 165 -6.55 -2.53 -15.17
CA THR A 165 -5.88 -3.58 -15.93
C THR A 165 -4.38 -3.54 -15.67
N SER A 166 -3.74 -4.71 -15.60
CA SER A 166 -2.29 -4.82 -15.53
C SER A 166 -1.65 -4.39 -16.84
N VAL A 167 -0.70 -3.47 -16.77
CA VAL A 167 0.11 -3.01 -17.92
C VAL A 167 1.34 -3.87 -18.04
N CYS A 168 2.10 -4.00 -16.95
CA CYS A 168 3.28 -4.84 -16.89
C CYS A 168 3.58 -5.23 -15.45
N THR A 169 4.31 -6.33 -15.29
CA THR A 169 4.65 -6.89 -13.98
C THR A 169 6.11 -7.31 -13.97
N TRP A 170 6.79 -7.02 -12.86
CA TRP A 170 8.09 -7.58 -12.52
C TRP A 170 7.97 -8.36 -11.21
N THR A 171 8.53 -9.57 -11.18
CA THR A 171 8.46 -10.44 -10.00
C THR A 171 9.82 -11.04 -9.66
N ARG A 172 10.04 -11.30 -8.37
CA ARG A 172 11.18 -12.08 -7.88
C ARG A 172 10.69 -13.05 -6.80
N SER A 173 10.84 -14.36 -7.07
CA SER A 173 10.46 -15.43 -6.16
C SER A 173 11.57 -15.76 -5.17
N GLY A 174 11.20 -16.42 -4.05
CA GLY A 174 12.14 -16.92 -3.05
C GLY A 174 12.80 -15.81 -2.22
N THR A 175 12.20 -14.63 -2.15
CA THR A 175 12.75 -13.49 -1.44
C THR A 175 11.82 -12.99 -0.34
N ARG A 176 12.41 -12.37 0.67
CA ARG A 176 11.70 -11.53 1.63
C ARG A 176 11.92 -10.07 1.23
N PHE A 177 10.96 -9.22 1.50
CA PHE A 177 11.06 -7.79 1.24
C PHE A 177 10.51 -7.02 2.42
N SER A 178 11.01 -5.80 2.55
CA SER A 178 10.54 -4.88 3.58
C SER A 178 9.15 -4.37 3.26
N GLN A 179 8.27 -4.39 4.25
CA GLN A 179 6.97 -3.70 4.20
C GLN A 179 7.12 -2.22 4.61
N ASN A 180 8.33 -1.80 4.98
CA ASN A 180 8.61 -0.43 5.34
C ASN A 180 8.74 0.43 4.08
N TYR A 181 7.70 1.18 3.76
CA TYR A 181 7.69 2.08 2.59
C TYR A 181 8.84 3.09 2.57
N LYS A 182 9.45 3.40 3.73
CA LYS A 182 10.62 4.29 3.82
C LYS A 182 11.92 3.65 3.29
N ALA A 183 11.91 2.34 3.09
CA ALA A 183 13.02 1.63 2.48
C ALA A 183 12.97 1.65 0.94
N TYR A 184 11.83 2.06 0.38
CA TYR A 184 11.65 2.19 -1.06
C TYR A 184 12.19 3.53 -1.55
N LEU A 185 12.91 3.50 -2.65
CA LEU A 185 13.25 4.69 -3.42
C LEU A 185 12.17 4.87 -4.48
N ILE A 186 11.63 6.07 -4.56
CA ILE A 186 10.57 6.41 -5.51
C ILE A 186 10.96 7.68 -6.25
N ASP A 187 11.50 7.53 -7.45
CA ASP A 187 11.73 8.62 -8.39
C ASP A 187 10.78 8.45 -9.58
N ARG A 188 9.63 9.12 -9.49
CA ARG A 188 8.57 9.00 -10.49
C ARG A 188 8.93 9.64 -11.81
N GLU A 189 9.66 10.75 -11.76
CA GLU A 189 10.01 11.52 -12.96
C GLU A 189 11.05 10.77 -13.81
N ALA A 190 12.00 10.10 -13.15
CA ALA A 190 12.97 9.26 -13.81
C ALA A 190 12.46 7.83 -14.07
N GLY A 191 11.26 7.48 -13.58
CA GLY A 191 10.73 6.12 -13.67
C GLY A 191 11.55 5.08 -12.89
N LEU A 192 12.28 5.50 -11.84
CA LEU A 192 13.18 4.64 -11.09
C LEU A 192 12.59 4.28 -9.71
N PHE A 193 12.58 2.98 -9.40
CA PHE A 193 11.97 2.44 -8.18
C PHE A 193 12.91 1.44 -7.53
N GLY A 194 13.44 1.80 -6.36
CA GLY A 194 14.36 0.95 -5.60
C GLY A 194 13.64 0.18 -4.49
N VAL A 195 13.93 -1.12 -4.38
CA VAL A 195 13.32 -1.99 -3.39
C VAL A 195 14.36 -2.90 -2.72
N PRO A 196 14.36 -3.02 -1.38
CA PRO A 196 15.19 -3.99 -0.69
C PRO A 196 14.53 -5.37 -0.71
N LEU A 197 15.22 -6.36 -1.23
CA LEU A 197 14.80 -7.75 -1.33
C LEU A 197 15.78 -8.64 -0.56
N TYR A 198 15.62 -8.72 0.74
CA TYR A 198 16.46 -9.46 1.69
C TYR A 198 17.95 -9.04 1.64
N GLU A 199 18.79 -9.71 0.87
CA GLU A 199 20.24 -9.45 0.74
C GLU A 199 20.59 -8.63 -0.51
N THR A 200 19.58 -8.16 -1.24
CA THR A 200 19.79 -7.44 -2.50
C THR A 200 18.91 -6.19 -2.54
N TYR A 201 19.48 -5.08 -2.91
CA TYR A 201 18.72 -3.88 -3.30
C TYR A 201 18.58 -3.87 -4.82
N VAL A 202 17.35 -3.84 -5.30
CA VAL A 202 17.04 -3.85 -6.74
C VAL A 202 16.52 -2.48 -7.15
N LEU A 203 17.08 -1.91 -8.20
CA LEU A 203 16.57 -0.71 -8.86
C LEU A 203 15.83 -1.13 -10.13
N LEU A 204 14.54 -0.86 -10.16
CA LEU A 204 13.67 -1.07 -11.32
C LEU A 204 13.53 0.23 -12.10
N HIS A 205 13.40 0.11 -13.41
CA HIS A 205 13.05 1.21 -14.32
C HIS A 205 11.75 0.89 -15.04
N TYR A 206 10.85 1.85 -15.05
CA TYR A 206 9.63 1.85 -15.85
C TYR A 206 9.77 2.83 -17.01
N ASP A 207 9.64 2.34 -18.21
CA ASP A 207 9.81 3.10 -19.47
C ASP A 207 8.47 3.54 -20.10
N GLY A 208 7.37 3.39 -19.38
CA GLY A 208 6.00 3.64 -19.88
C GLY A 208 5.29 2.37 -20.38
N HIS A 209 6.01 1.24 -20.54
CA HIS A 209 5.47 -0.02 -21.09
C HIS A 209 5.93 -1.24 -20.31
N SER A 210 7.14 -1.21 -19.79
CA SER A 210 7.75 -2.35 -19.12
C SER A 210 8.47 -1.94 -17.83
N LEU A 211 8.56 -2.90 -16.90
CA LEU A 211 9.38 -2.81 -15.70
C LEU A 211 10.60 -3.72 -15.88
N THR A 212 11.78 -3.18 -15.75
CA THR A 212 13.04 -3.93 -15.86
C THR A 212 13.96 -3.65 -14.67
N SER A 213 14.74 -4.64 -14.24
CA SER A 213 15.82 -4.43 -13.27
C SER A 213 17.02 -3.82 -13.99
N VAL A 214 17.40 -2.62 -13.59
CA VAL A 214 18.53 -1.88 -14.18
C VAL A 214 19.78 -1.91 -13.32
N LEU A 215 19.64 -2.20 -12.03
CA LEU A 215 20.75 -2.36 -11.11
C LEU A 215 20.37 -3.28 -9.95
N GLU A 216 21.31 -4.12 -9.54
CA GLU A 216 21.24 -4.91 -8.32
C GLU A 216 22.51 -4.69 -7.48
N ALA A 217 22.33 -4.52 -6.20
CA ALA A 217 23.42 -4.34 -5.25
C ALA A 217 23.22 -5.24 -4.04
N ASP A 218 24.25 -6.01 -3.68
CA ASP A 218 24.21 -6.78 -2.45
C ASP A 218 24.18 -5.83 -1.26
N ILE A 219 23.31 -6.10 -0.31
CA ILE A 219 23.17 -5.39 0.96
C ILE A 219 23.36 -6.40 2.11
N PRO A 220 23.88 -5.96 3.26
CA PRO A 220 23.99 -6.84 4.42
C PRO A 220 22.65 -7.48 4.77
N SER A 221 22.71 -8.78 5.05
CA SER A 221 21.53 -9.53 5.51
C SER A 221 21.00 -8.91 6.81
N PRO A 222 19.67 -8.67 6.91
CA PRO A 222 19.10 -8.17 8.14
C PRO A 222 19.38 -9.14 9.30
N SER A 223 19.72 -8.58 10.46
CA SER A 223 19.99 -9.40 11.64
C SER A 223 18.78 -10.27 12.01
N PRO A 224 18.96 -11.57 12.24
CA PRO A 224 17.87 -12.45 12.65
C PRO A 224 17.28 -12.08 14.02
N ILE A 225 17.94 -11.22 14.79
CA ILE A 225 17.55 -10.81 16.15
C ILE A 225 16.59 -9.59 16.11
N SER A 226 16.57 -8.84 15.02
CA SER A 226 15.67 -7.70 14.86
C SER A 226 14.98 -7.78 13.50
N PRO A 227 13.75 -8.30 13.44
CA PRO A 227 12.95 -8.27 12.21
C PRO A 227 12.66 -6.84 11.73
N ASP A 228 12.72 -5.86 12.63
CA ASP A 228 12.58 -4.43 12.36
C ASP A 228 13.90 -3.77 11.92
N SER A 229 14.94 -4.55 11.62
CA SER A 229 16.21 -4.06 11.06
C SER A 229 16.08 -3.56 9.61
N ASP A 230 14.90 -3.12 9.24
CA ASP A 230 14.59 -2.41 8.00
C ASP A 230 15.20 -0.99 7.96
N PHE A 231 16.42 -0.86 8.49
CA PHE A 231 17.23 0.36 8.31
C PHE A 231 17.85 0.41 6.92
N VAL A 232 17.04 0.10 5.91
CA VAL A 232 17.43 0.37 4.53
C VAL A 232 16.85 1.72 4.13
N ARG A 233 17.71 2.59 3.60
CA ARG A 233 17.35 3.85 2.96
C ARG A 233 18.16 3.99 1.69
N ALA A 234 17.54 4.51 0.65
CA ALA A 234 18.25 4.78 -0.57
C ALA A 234 17.83 6.11 -1.17
N PHE A 235 18.75 6.72 -1.88
CA PHE A 235 18.51 7.93 -2.65
C PHE A 235 19.41 7.98 -3.88
N LEU A 236 18.99 8.76 -4.87
CA LEU A 236 19.75 9.03 -6.09
C LEU A 236 20.34 10.44 -6.02
N ALA A 237 21.60 10.58 -6.39
CA ALA A 237 22.24 11.87 -6.58
C ALA A 237 23.34 11.76 -7.65
N ASP A 238 23.36 12.70 -8.59
CA ASP A 238 24.40 12.83 -9.63
C ASP A 238 24.70 11.54 -10.40
N GLY A 239 23.67 10.72 -10.69
CA GLY A 239 23.81 9.45 -11.39
C GLY A 239 24.34 8.30 -10.51
N TRP A 240 24.37 8.49 -9.20
CA TRP A 240 24.76 7.47 -8.24
C TRP A 240 23.57 7.06 -7.36
N LEU A 241 23.48 5.76 -7.11
CA LEU A 241 22.60 5.17 -6.10
C LEU A 241 23.37 4.99 -4.79
N TYR A 242 22.88 5.61 -3.74
CA TYR A 242 23.37 5.47 -2.38
C TYR A 242 22.39 4.62 -1.59
N ILE A 243 22.86 3.55 -0.98
CA ILE A 243 22.05 2.64 -0.16
C ILE A 243 22.69 2.57 1.23
N LEU A 244 21.95 3.02 2.24
CA LEU A 244 22.31 2.85 3.63
C LEU A 244 21.59 1.62 4.15
N SER A 245 22.33 0.60 4.59
CA SER A 245 21.79 -0.63 5.16
C SER A 245 22.52 -0.97 6.46
N GLY A 246 21.82 -0.83 7.58
CA GLY A 246 22.45 -0.93 8.89
C GLY A 246 23.51 0.15 9.10
N ASP A 247 24.77 -0.27 9.29
CA ASP A 247 25.96 0.57 9.43
C ASP A 247 26.76 0.71 8.12
N SER A 248 26.27 0.15 7.03
CA SER A 248 26.97 0.06 5.75
C SER A 248 26.38 1.04 4.74
N LEU A 249 27.26 1.75 4.03
CA LEU A 249 26.92 2.60 2.88
C LEU A 249 27.42 1.94 1.60
N ILE A 250 26.49 1.59 0.73
CA ILE A 250 26.77 1.02 -0.59
C ILE A 250 26.53 2.08 -1.64
N VAL A 251 27.45 2.25 -2.57
CA VAL A 251 27.34 3.23 -3.65
C VAL A 251 27.50 2.53 -4.99
N ARG A 252 26.61 2.82 -5.93
CA ARG A 252 26.60 2.25 -7.29
C ARG A 252 26.33 3.33 -8.32
N VAL A 253 26.94 3.22 -9.48
CA VAL A 253 26.59 4.06 -10.64
C VAL A 253 25.29 3.56 -11.25
N VAL A 254 24.36 4.46 -11.53
CA VAL A 254 23.11 4.15 -12.21
C VAL A 254 23.27 4.54 -13.66
N GLY A 255 23.31 3.51 -14.50
CA GLY A 255 23.31 3.64 -15.96
C GLY A 255 24.62 4.20 -16.54
N ALA A 256 25.36 3.37 -17.19
CA ALA A 256 26.19 3.74 -18.35
C ALA A 256 25.54 3.11 -19.59
#